data_7bea657b146f24a4f5048516447a5270
#
_entry.id   7bea657b146f24a4f5048516447a5270
#
_cell.length_a   1.000
_cell.length_b   1.000
_cell.length_c   1.000
_cell.angle_alpha   90.00
_cell.angle_beta   90.00
_cell.angle_gamma   90.00
#
_symmetry.space_group_name_H-M   'P 1'
#
loop_
_entity.id
_entity.type
_entity.pdbx_description
1 polymer ?
#
loop_
_entity_poly.entity_id
_entity_poly.type
_entity_poly.pdbx_seq_one_letter_code
_entity_poly.pdbx_strand_id
1 'polypeptide(L)'
;MEFKVIEGGICAAKGFKANGVYCGIKRPANDTPNAKHKNDICIFVSDVVCNTAAVYTQNKVKGAPILVTKANLEKSGNKAIAVIANSKNANTCNADGVEKAEMMCEMLANELNVPKEQVVVASTGVIGQVLPIEPIKAGIPDLVKGLCYNKNLEAATAIMTTDTVKKEYALEFEINGTKCH
;
A
#
# COMPACT_ATOMS: atom_id res chain seq x y z
N MET A 1 -21.71 -18.58 -11.82
CA MET A 1 -20.74 -17.58 -12.32
C MET A 1 -19.40 -18.29 -12.47
N GLU A 2 -18.84 -18.29 -13.64
CA GLU A 2 -17.51 -18.87 -13.88
C GLU A 2 -16.45 -17.81 -13.63
N PHE A 3 -15.34 -18.22 -13.01
CA PHE A 3 -14.17 -17.38 -12.76
C PHE A 3 -12.99 -17.95 -13.53
N LYS A 4 -12.28 -17.08 -14.22
CA LYS A 4 -11.02 -17.41 -14.87
C LYS A 4 -9.87 -16.70 -14.13
N VAL A 5 -8.85 -17.45 -13.72
CA VAL A 5 -7.63 -16.87 -13.17
C VAL A 5 -6.86 -16.22 -14.31
N ILE A 6 -6.43 -14.97 -14.09
CA ILE A 6 -5.64 -14.19 -15.04
C ILE A 6 -4.38 -13.61 -14.38
N GLU A 7 -3.44 -13.19 -15.18
CA GLU A 7 -2.24 -12.47 -14.71
C GLU A 7 -2.53 -10.99 -14.44
N GLY A 8 -1.63 -10.31 -13.70
CA GLY A 8 -1.67 -8.87 -13.51
C GLY A 8 -2.00 -8.40 -12.09
N GLY A 9 -2.40 -9.32 -11.17
CA GLY A 9 -2.69 -8.96 -9.78
C GLY A 9 -3.62 -7.75 -9.69
N ILE A 10 -3.28 -6.76 -8.85
CA ILE A 10 -4.09 -5.52 -8.71
C ILE A 10 -4.21 -4.73 -10.01
N CYS A 11 -3.23 -4.82 -10.91
CA CYS A 11 -3.23 -4.11 -12.18
C CYS A 11 -4.12 -4.77 -13.24
N ALA A 12 -4.65 -5.97 -13.00
CA ALA A 12 -5.62 -6.59 -13.89
C ALA A 12 -6.96 -5.83 -13.91
N ALA A 13 -7.33 -5.22 -12.78
CA ALA A 13 -8.51 -4.36 -12.71
C ALA A 13 -8.23 -3.07 -13.50
N LYS A 14 -9.13 -2.77 -14.46
CA LYS A 14 -9.00 -1.60 -15.35
C LYS A 14 -8.94 -0.31 -14.55
N GLY A 15 -7.94 0.53 -14.84
CA GLY A 15 -7.75 1.83 -14.19
C GLY A 15 -6.91 1.77 -12.91
N PHE A 16 -6.32 0.62 -12.56
CA PHE A 16 -5.42 0.53 -11.42
C PHE A 16 -3.96 0.46 -11.87
N LYS A 17 -3.15 1.35 -11.31
CA LYS A 17 -1.69 1.37 -11.42
C LYS A 17 -1.06 0.96 -10.11
N ALA A 18 0.11 0.38 -10.16
CA ALA A 18 0.89 0.04 -8.98
C ALA A 18 2.36 0.41 -9.16
N ASN A 19 3.08 0.50 -8.07
CA ASN A 19 4.54 0.52 -8.05
C ASN A 19 5.04 0.09 -6.67
N GLY A 20 6.26 -0.45 -6.62
CA GLY A 20 6.97 -0.77 -5.40
C GLY A 20 8.44 -0.46 -5.56
N VAL A 21 9.04 0.17 -4.54
CA VAL A 21 10.45 0.55 -4.53
C VAL A 21 11.11 0.19 -3.21
N TYR A 22 12.43 0.18 -3.19
CA TYR A 22 13.23 0.19 -1.99
C TYR A 22 13.47 1.64 -1.55
N CYS A 23 13.02 2.00 -0.36
CA CYS A 23 13.27 3.31 0.22
C CYS A 23 14.23 3.27 1.44
N GLY A 24 14.58 2.10 1.94
CA GLY A 24 15.56 1.94 3.00
C GLY A 24 15.01 1.49 4.35
N ILE A 25 13.71 1.15 4.47
CA ILE A 25 13.15 0.58 5.71
C ILE A 25 13.74 -0.82 5.97
N LYS A 26 13.97 -1.59 4.90
CA LYS A 26 14.61 -2.93 4.96
C LYS A 26 16.13 -2.90 4.91
N ARG A 27 16.76 -1.76 5.16
CA ARG A 27 18.21 -1.64 5.09
C ARG A 27 18.87 -2.63 6.06
N PRO A 28 19.76 -3.53 5.58
CA PRO A 28 20.51 -4.44 6.45
C PRO A 28 21.52 -3.66 7.30
N ALA A 29 21.84 -4.19 8.48
CA ALA A 29 22.89 -3.60 9.33
C ALA A 29 24.27 -3.55 8.64
N ASN A 30 24.55 -4.54 7.78
CA ASN A 30 25.81 -4.68 7.02
C ASN A 30 25.60 -4.27 5.55
N ASP A 31 24.91 -3.17 5.31
CA ASP A 31 24.62 -2.69 3.96
C ASP A 31 25.88 -2.26 3.22
N THR A 32 25.95 -2.61 1.95
CA THR A 32 27.04 -2.21 1.05
C THR A 32 26.50 -1.39 -0.12
N PRO A 33 27.28 -0.45 -0.69
CA PRO A 33 26.82 0.43 -1.76
C PRO A 33 26.24 -0.28 -3.00
N ASN A 34 26.62 -1.55 -3.22
CA ASN A 34 26.21 -2.34 -4.39
C ASN A 34 25.25 -3.48 -4.02
N ALA A 35 24.71 -3.52 -2.80
CA ALA A 35 23.77 -4.57 -2.40
C ALA A 35 22.44 -4.43 -3.14
N LYS A 36 21.91 -5.54 -3.61
CA LYS A 36 20.53 -5.58 -4.14
C LYS A 36 19.56 -5.60 -2.96
N HIS A 37 18.75 -4.57 -2.86
CA HIS A 37 17.73 -4.47 -1.82
C HIS A 37 16.37 -4.95 -2.31
N LYS A 38 15.59 -5.54 -1.39
CA LYS A 38 14.18 -5.86 -1.65
C LYS A 38 13.35 -4.59 -1.47
N ASN A 39 12.38 -4.38 -2.35
CA ASN A 39 11.40 -3.33 -2.19
C ASN A 39 10.74 -3.40 -0.80
N ASP A 40 10.41 -2.26 -0.22
CA ASP A 40 9.90 -2.17 1.14
C ASP A 40 8.72 -1.19 1.30
N ILE A 41 8.37 -0.48 0.22
CA ILE A 41 7.20 0.38 0.15
C ILE A 41 6.53 0.24 -1.21
N CYS A 42 5.20 0.28 -1.23
CA CYS A 42 4.43 0.26 -2.47
C CYS A 42 3.22 1.18 -2.41
N ILE A 43 2.70 1.52 -3.59
CA ILE A 43 1.43 2.21 -3.78
C ILE A 43 0.57 1.52 -4.84
N PHE A 44 -0.75 1.64 -4.65
CA PHE A 44 -1.77 1.35 -5.66
C PHE A 44 -2.56 2.62 -5.87
N VAL A 45 -2.82 2.99 -7.11
CA VAL A 45 -3.53 4.22 -7.45
C VAL A 45 -4.56 3.91 -8.52
N SER A 46 -5.80 4.33 -8.28
CA SER A 46 -6.87 4.28 -9.27
C SER A 46 -6.87 5.56 -10.12
N ASP A 47 -7.23 5.44 -11.39
CA ASP A 47 -7.39 6.60 -12.28
C ASP A 47 -8.57 7.49 -11.87
N VAL A 48 -9.50 6.97 -11.08
CA VAL A 48 -10.70 7.66 -10.60
C VAL A 48 -10.92 7.40 -9.12
N VAL A 49 -11.62 8.29 -8.44
CA VAL A 49 -12.03 8.08 -7.04
C VAL A 49 -13.01 6.90 -6.95
N CYS A 50 -12.66 5.91 -6.13
CA CYS A 50 -13.43 4.68 -5.97
C CYS A 50 -14.32 4.72 -4.72
N ASN A 51 -15.48 4.08 -4.80
CA ASN A 51 -16.22 3.65 -3.62
C ASN A 51 -15.42 2.56 -2.91
N THR A 52 -15.26 2.68 -1.60
CA THR A 52 -14.41 1.82 -0.80
C THR A 52 -15.20 1.19 0.33
N ALA A 53 -15.02 -0.10 0.55
CA ALA A 53 -15.54 -0.81 1.70
C ALA A 53 -14.40 -1.48 2.45
N ALA A 54 -14.40 -1.46 3.78
CA ALA A 54 -13.36 -2.02 4.60
C ALA A 54 -13.94 -2.79 5.79
N VAL A 55 -13.26 -3.88 6.15
CA VAL A 55 -13.50 -4.63 7.38
C VAL A 55 -12.23 -4.59 8.23
N TYR A 56 -12.38 -4.52 9.54
CA TYR A 56 -11.28 -4.31 10.46
C TYR A 56 -11.25 -5.40 11.54
N THR A 57 -10.07 -5.65 12.09
CA THR A 57 -9.92 -6.57 13.21
C THR A 57 -10.74 -6.12 14.43
N GLN A 58 -11.30 -7.10 15.14
CA GLN A 58 -11.95 -6.90 16.44
C GLN A 58 -10.95 -6.86 17.60
N ASN A 59 -9.66 -7.09 17.36
CA ASN A 59 -8.62 -6.99 18.38
C ASN A 59 -8.64 -5.59 19.03
N LYS A 60 -8.51 -5.55 20.35
CA LYS A 60 -8.46 -4.28 21.11
C LYS A 60 -7.20 -3.49 20.82
N VAL A 61 -6.07 -4.16 20.60
CA VAL A 61 -4.81 -3.56 20.16
C VAL A 61 -4.81 -3.47 18.62
N LYS A 62 -4.98 -2.26 18.12
CA LYS A 62 -5.00 -1.98 16.67
C LYS A 62 -3.73 -1.26 16.26
N GLY A 63 -3.19 -1.62 15.12
CA GLY A 63 -2.11 -0.87 14.48
C GLY A 63 -2.56 0.53 14.09
N ALA A 64 -1.67 1.50 14.18
CA ALA A 64 -1.94 2.88 13.82
C ALA A 64 -2.49 3.05 12.39
N PRO A 65 -2.01 2.31 11.36
CA PRO A 65 -2.58 2.37 10.01
C PRO A 65 -4.08 2.07 9.96
N ILE A 66 -4.58 1.15 10.80
CA ILE A 66 -6.02 0.83 10.86
C ILE A 66 -6.82 2.03 11.37
N LEU A 67 -6.33 2.70 12.41
CA LEU A 67 -6.99 3.87 12.99
C LEU A 67 -7.06 5.03 11.99
N VAL A 68 -5.95 5.30 11.30
CA VAL A 68 -5.85 6.38 10.30
C VAL A 68 -6.71 6.06 9.07
N THR A 69 -6.63 4.85 8.54
CA THR A 69 -7.45 4.43 7.40
C THR A 69 -8.94 4.55 7.70
N LYS A 70 -9.37 4.10 8.89
CA LYS A 70 -10.77 4.22 9.30
C LYS A 70 -11.21 5.68 9.36
N ALA A 71 -10.43 6.55 10.01
CA ALA A 71 -10.73 7.97 10.10
C ALA A 71 -10.77 8.67 8.72
N ASN A 72 -9.84 8.32 7.82
CA ASN A 72 -9.80 8.85 6.47
C ASN A 72 -11.04 8.44 5.65
N LEU A 73 -11.41 7.15 5.67
CA LEU A 73 -12.59 6.67 4.95
C LEU A 73 -13.90 7.25 5.51
N GLU A 74 -14.01 7.45 6.83
CA GLU A 74 -15.15 8.16 7.43
C GLU A 74 -15.25 9.61 6.93
N LYS A 75 -14.13 10.36 6.91
CA LYS A 75 -14.07 11.76 6.45
C LYS A 75 -14.33 11.90 4.94
N SER A 76 -13.85 10.97 4.13
CA SER A 76 -14.03 10.98 2.67
C SER A 76 -15.39 10.46 2.20
N GLY A 77 -16.27 10.01 3.10
CA GLY A 77 -17.53 9.36 2.75
C GLY A 77 -17.31 8.00 2.06
N ASN A 78 -16.36 7.21 2.56
CA ASN A 78 -15.94 5.93 1.99
C ASN A 78 -15.45 6.04 0.53
N LYS A 79 -14.65 7.07 0.26
CA LYS A 79 -13.99 7.27 -1.03
C LYS A 79 -12.49 7.15 -0.87
N ALA A 80 -11.84 6.45 -1.79
CA ALA A 80 -10.37 6.37 -1.87
C ALA A 80 -9.89 6.39 -3.32
N ILE A 81 -8.68 6.86 -3.52
CA ILE A 81 -7.99 6.88 -4.82
C ILE A 81 -6.64 6.18 -4.75
N ALA A 82 -6.02 6.13 -3.58
CA ALA A 82 -4.69 5.55 -3.42
C ALA A 82 -4.57 4.72 -2.15
N VAL A 83 -3.67 3.76 -2.18
CA VAL A 83 -3.20 2.98 -1.03
C VAL A 83 -1.69 3.09 -0.96
N ILE A 84 -1.14 3.36 0.23
CA ILE A 84 0.30 3.26 0.52
C ILE A 84 0.54 2.18 1.56
N ALA A 85 1.51 1.31 1.32
CA ALA A 85 1.85 0.25 2.26
C ALA A 85 3.36 0.08 2.38
N ASN A 86 3.85 -0.06 3.62
CA ASN A 86 5.24 -0.43 3.90
C ASN A 86 5.34 -1.83 4.52
N SER A 87 6.50 -2.44 4.33
CA SER A 87 6.90 -3.66 5.04
C SER A 87 8.04 -3.40 6.04
N LYS A 88 8.50 -4.45 6.73
CA LYS A 88 9.50 -4.45 7.79
C LYS A 88 8.97 -3.94 9.14
N ASN A 89 8.11 -2.95 9.20
CA ASN A 89 7.60 -2.33 10.42
C ASN A 89 6.07 -2.27 10.36
N ALA A 90 5.39 -2.83 11.36
CA ALA A 90 3.92 -2.89 11.43
C ALA A 90 3.26 -1.60 11.93
N ASN A 91 4.04 -0.64 12.38
CA ASN A 91 3.56 0.60 12.98
C ASN A 91 2.46 0.37 14.03
N THR A 92 2.73 -0.58 14.92
CA THR A 92 1.81 -1.02 15.98
C THR A 92 2.51 -0.95 17.33
N CYS A 93 1.80 -0.49 18.36
CA CYS A 93 2.31 -0.27 19.72
C CYS A 93 3.42 0.79 19.78
N ASN A 94 3.37 1.81 18.94
CA ASN A 94 4.28 2.94 18.94
C ASN A 94 3.55 4.19 19.40
N ALA A 95 4.18 5.02 20.23
CA ALA A 95 3.58 6.26 20.76
C ALA A 95 3.27 7.27 19.63
N ASP A 96 4.12 7.34 18.60
CA ASP A 96 4.03 8.22 17.44
C ASP A 96 3.39 7.54 16.19
N GLY A 97 2.80 6.35 16.37
CA GLY A 97 2.35 5.52 15.25
C GLY A 97 1.26 6.19 14.41
N VAL A 98 0.27 6.83 15.05
CA VAL A 98 -0.82 7.51 14.35
C VAL A 98 -0.30 8.70 13.56
N GLU A 99 0.54 9.54 14.17
CA GLU A 99 1.18 10.68 13.52
C GLU A 99 1.94 10.25 12.25
N LYS A 100 2.75 9.20 12.35
CA LYS A 100 3.51 8.68 11.21
C LYS A 100 2.64 8.08 10.12
N ALA A 101 1.56 7.39 10.47
CA ALA A 101 0.61 6.89 9.49
C ALA A 101 -0.12 8.03 8.76
N GLU A 102 -0.48 9.10 9.49
CA GLU A 102 -1.04 10.32 8.89
C GLU A 102 -0.04 11.01 7.96
N MET A 103 1.23 11.12 8.36
CA MET A 103 2.30 11.66 7.51
C MET A 103 2.47 10.87 6.22
N MET A 104 2.39 9.53 6.25
CA MET A 104 2.43 8.71 5.03
C MET A 104 1.29 9.04 4.08
N CYS A 105 0.06 9.19 4.59
CA CYS A 105 -1.09 9.59 3.77
C CYS A 105 -0.90 10.98 3.19
N GLU A 106 -0.47 11.95 3.99
CA GLU A 106 -0.29 13.34 3.60
C GLU A 106 0.81 13.49 2.52
N MET A 107 1.95 12.85 2.71
CA MET A 107 3.06 12.89 1.75
C MET A 107 2.64 12.31 0.40
N LEU A 108 1.95 11.15 0.38
CA LEU A 108 1.45 10.58 -0.87
C LEU A 108 0.36 11.46 -1.51
N ALA A 109 -0.57 11.97 -0.70
CA ALA A 109 -1.64 12.84 -1.17
C ALA A 109 -1.11 14.11 -1.85
N ASN A 110 -0.09 14.74 -1.26
CA ASN A 110 0.59 15.91 -1.81
C ASN A 110 1.26 15.59 -3.15
N GLU A 111 1.97 14.46 -3.25
CA GLU A 111 2.65 14.05 -4.48
C GLU A 111 1.67 13.70 -5.61
N LEU A 112 0.50 13.13 -5.27
CA LEU A 112 -0.57 12.80 -6.22
C LEU A 112 -1.52 13.98 -6.49
N ASN A 113 -1.44 15.07 -5.71
CA ASN A 113 -2.36 16.20 -5.72
C ASN A 113 -3.83 15.76 -5.50
N VAL A 114 -4.07 14.97 -4.44
CA VAL A 114 -5.37 14.45 -4.04
C VAL A 114 -5.65 14.74 -2.55
N PRO A 115 -6.92 14.69 -2.08
CA PRO A 115 -7.22 14.82 -0.66
C PRO A 115 -6.59 13.70 0.17
N LYS A 116 -6.00 14.03 1.32
CA LYS A 116 -5.37 13.06 2.24
C LYS A 116 -6.38 11.99 2.70
N GLU A 117 -7.62 12.36 2.87
CA GLU A 117 -8.70 11.46 3.31
C GLU A 117 -9.04 10.37 2.28
N GLN A 118 -8.58 10.52 1.04
CA GLN A 118 -8.73 9.52 -0.02
C GLN A 118 -7.53 8.58 -0.14
N VAL A 119 -6.59 8.66 0.82
CA VAL A 119 -5.43 7.75 0.90
C VAL A 119 -5.63 6.76 2.03
N VAL A 120 -5.55 5.48 1.70
CA VAL A 120 -5.53 4.35 2.62
C VAL A 120 -4.08 4.01 2.97
N VAL A 121 -3.78 3.77 4.24
CA VAL A 121 -2.44 3.40 4.71
C VAL A 121 -2.44 2.01 5.35
N ALA A 122 -1.39 1.25 5.06
CA ALA A 122 -1.15 -0.06 5.65
C ALA A 122 0.34 -0.23 6.02
N SER A 123 0.61 -1.05 7.02
CA SER A 123 1.97 -1.39 7.43
C SER A 123 2.03 -2.84 7.87
N THR A 124 3.11 -3.54 7.54
CA THR A 124 3.34 -4.92 7.97
C THR A 124 4.78 -5.13 8.41
N GLY A 125 5.00 -6.00 9.41
CA GLY A 125 6.33 -6.35 9.90
C GLY A 125 6.40 -6.39 11.42
N VAL A 126 7.50 -5.88 11.99
CA VAL A 126 7.79 -5.93 13.42
C VAL A 126 6.93 -4.94 14.19
N ILE A 127 6.39 -5.38 15.34
CA ILE A 127 5.59 -4.58 16.27
C ILE A 127 6.52 -3.93 17.31
N GLY A 128 6.16 -2.74 17.80
CA GLY A 128 6.87 -2.06 18.89
C GLY A 128 8.18 -1.39 18.49
N GLN A 129 8.46 -1.28 17.19
CA GLN A 129 9.59 -0.51 16.67
C GLN A 129 9.10 0.79 16.07
N VAL A 130 9.83 1.88 16.33
CA VAL A 130 9.56 3.19 15.72
C VAL A 130 9.66 3.10 14.20
N LEU A 131 8.63 3.56 13.49
CA LEU A 131 8.64 3.58 12.02
C LEU A 131 9.57 4.70 11.52
N PRO A 132 10.60 4.39 10.72
CA PRO A 132 11.47 5.41 10.15
C PRO A 132 10.74 6.16 9.03
N ILE A 133 10.36 7.41 9.26
CA ILE A 133 9.54 8.17 8.31
C ILE A 133 10.37 8.81 7.19
N GLU A 134 11.63 9.18 7.47
CA GLU A 134 12.48 9.87 6.50
C GLU A 134 12.78 9.04 5.23
N PRO A 135 13.10 7.73 5.33
CA PRO A 135 13.23 6.89 4.14
C PRO A 135 11.93 6.83 3.31
N ILE A 136 10.77 6.77 3.98
CA ILE A 136 9.47 6.75 3.31
C ILE A 136 9.27 8.04 2.54
N LYS A 137 9.50 9.19 3.18
CA LYS A 137 9.43 10.51 2.56
C LYS A 137 10.32 10.60 1.32
N ALA A 138 11.54 10.12 1.40
CA ALA A 138 12.48 10.11 0.28
C ALA A 138 12.04 9.19 -0.88
N GLY A 139 11.33 8.08 -0.59
CA GLY A 139 10.89 7.10 -1.60
C GLY A 139 9.59 7.44 -2.33
N ILE A 140 8.74 8.33 -1.79
CA ILE A 140 7.44 8.65 -2.38
C ILE A 140 7.53 9.23 -3.80
N PRO A 141 8.43 10.16 -4.13
CA PRO A 141 8.56 10.66 -5.49
C PRO A 141 8.87 9.56 -6.51
N ASP A 142 9.76 8.62 -6.19
CA ASP A 142 10.08 7.50 -7.06
C ASP A 142 8.91 6.51 -7.20
N LEU A 143 8.14 6.31 -6.13
CA LEU A 143 6.91 5.51 -6.19
C LEU A 143 5.93 6.10 -7.20
N VAL A 144 5.63 7.39 -7.10
CA VAL A 144 4.64 8.06 -7.95
C VAL A 144 5.14 8.14 -9.39
N LYS A 145 6.39 8.53 -9.61
CA LYS A 145 7.04 8.58 -10.93
C LYS A 145 7.02 7.24 -11.65
N GLY A 146 7.14 6.16 -10.91
CA GLY A 146 7.19 4.80 -11.44
C GLY A 146 5.83 4.11 -11.59
N LEU A 147 4.70 4.77 -11.29
CA LEU A 147 3.36 4.17 -11.42
C LEU A 147 3.08 3.65 -12.83
N CYS A 148 2.64 2.39 -12.91
CA CYS A 148 2.35 1.76 -14.19
C CYS A 148 1.27 0.67 -14.04
N TYR A 149 0.55 0.38 -15.13
CA TYR A 149 -0.51 -0.65 -15.17
C TYR A 149 0.01 -2.10 -15.19
N ASN A 150 1.32 -2.31 -15.09
CA ASN A 150 1.95 -3.63 -15.11
C ASN A 150 3.00 -3.83 -14.01
N LYS A 151 2.97 -3.02 -12.95
CA LYS A 151 3.89 -3.13 -11.81
C LYS A 151 3.27 -3.76 -10.56
N ASN A 152 2.29 -4.63 -10.75
CA ASN A 152 1.70 -5.41 -9.67
C ASN A 152 2.75 -6.24 -8.91
N LEU A 153 3.72 -6.83 -9.61
CA LEU A 153 4.76 -7.67 -9.01
C LEU A 153 5.68 -6.86 -8.08
N GLU A 154 6.11 -5.67 -8.48
CA GLU A 154 6.93 -4.77 -7.67
C GLU A 154 6.19 -4.39 -6.38
N ALA A 155 4.89 -4.10 -6.48
CA ALA A 155 4.06 -3.79 -5.33
C ALA A 155 3.84 -5.00 -4.42
N ALA A 156 3.49 -6.17 -4.98
CA ALA A 156 3.29 -7.40 -4.21
C ALA A 156 4.55 -7.83 -3.47
N THR A 157 5.73 -7.69 -4.09
CA THR A 157 7.01 -8.03 -3.45
C THR A 157 7.44 -7.02 -2.38
N ALA A 158 7.05 -5.76 -2.52
CA ALA A 158 7.38 -4.72 -1.56
C ALA A 158 6.75 -4.95 -0.17
N ILE A 159 5.56 -5.52 -0.11
CA ILE A 159 4.87 -5.80 1.17
C ILE A 159 5.29 -7.13 1.82
N MET A 160 6.03 -7.99 1.12
CA MET A 160 6.52 -9.26 1.69
C MET A 160 7.47 -9.01 2.86
N THR A 161 7.31 -9.79 3.94
CA THR A 161 8.21 -9.80 5.10
C THR A 161 8.89 -11.16 5.23
N THR A 162 8.21 -12.13 5.83
CA THR A 162 8.65 -13.52 6.00
C THR A 162 8.09 -14.45 4.92
N ASP A 163 7.30 -13.92 4.02
CA ASP A 163 6.70 -14.68 2.93
C ASP A 163 7.78 -15.25 2.00
N THR A 164 7.63 -16.52 1.65
CA THR A 164 8.51 -17.21 0.69
C THR A 164 8.01 -17.11 -0.74
N VAL A 165 6.72 -16.87 -0.91
CA VAL A 165 6.06 -16.67 -2.21
C VAL A 165 5.19 -15.42 -2.17
N LYS A 166 5.06 -14.76 -3.31
CA LYS A 166 4.12 -13.63 -3.46
C LYS A 166 2.68 -14.13 -3.38
N LYS A 167 1.82 -13.31 -2.79
CA LYS A 167 0.38 -13.59 -2.65
C LYS A 167 -0.37 -12.55 -3.44
N GLU A 168 -0.69 -12.85 -4.68
CA GLU A 168 -1.55 -12.05 -5.54
C GLU A 168 -2.43 -12.94 -6.39
N TYR A 169 -3.62 -12.46 -6.70
CA TYR A 169 -4.58 -13.14 -7.54
C TYR A 169 -5.37 -12.12 -8.35
N ALA A 170 -5.68 -12.46 -9.59
CA ALA A 170 -6.61 -11.71 -10.41
C ALA A 170 -7.60 -12.68 -11.06
N LEU A 171 -8.85 -12.28 -11.11
CA LEU A 171 -9.95 -13.08 -11.67
C LEU A 171 -10.67 -12.26 -12.75
N GLU A 172 -10.99 -12.92 -13.85
CA GLU A 172 -11.93 -12.43 -14.86
C GLU A 172 -13.27 -13.16 -14.68
N PHE A 173 -14.36 -12.43 -14.72
CA PHE A 173 -15.73 -12.95 -14.66
C PHE A 173 -16.68 -12.04 -15.43
N GLU A 174 -17.93 -12.48 -15.62
CA GLU A 174 -18.93 -11.71 -16.34
C GLU A 174 -20.15 -11.44 -15.47
N ILE A 175 -20.64 -10.20 -15.48
CA ILE A 175 -21.91 -9.79 -14.88
C ILE A 175 -22.76 -9.12 -15.94
N ASN A 176 -23.95 -9.69 -16.23
CA ASN A 176 -24.89 -9.14 -17.21
C ASN A 176 -24.26 -8.80 -18.56
N GLY A 177 -23.40 -9.67 -19.10
CA GLY A 177 -22.70 -9.47 -20.37
C GLY A 177 -21.52 -8.50 -20.29
N THR A 178 -21.19 -7.99 -19.11
CA THR A 178 -20.04 -7.10 -18.90
C THR A 178 -18.90 -7.88 -18.26
N LYS A 179 -17.74 -7.86 -18.91
CA LYS A 179 -16.51 -8.46 -18.41
C LYS A 179 -15.95 -7.61 -17.28
N CYS A 180 -15.67 -8.25 -16.14
CA CYS A 180 -15.12 -7.66 -14.92
C CYS A 180 -13.81 -8.34 -14.52
N HIS A 181 -12.93 -7.57 -13.88
CA HIS A 181 -11.68 -8.08 -13.30
C HIS A 181 -11.57 -7.70 -11.84
#